data_4c8cb545bd70a6288958f4b42bb83192
#
_entry.id   4c8cb545bd70a6288958f4b42bb83192
#
_cell.length_a   1.000
_cell.length_b   1.000
_cell.length_c   1.000
_cell.angle_alpha   90.00
_cell.angle_beta   90.00
_cell.angle_gamma   90.00
#
_symmetry.space_group_name_H-M   'P 1'
#
loop_
_entity.id
_entity.type
_entity.pdbx_description
1 polymer ?
#
loop_
_entity_poly.entity_id
_entity_poly.type
_entity_poly.pdbx_seq_one_letter_code
_entity_poly.pdbx_strand_id
1 'polypeptide(L)'
;EQLKKDVENYFVNTYAADNDFLTIKITTGRGLLLKFNVGNELSLNHPSNQVHVKIDLNYFVAPKTVTERRPINHDQFSLVILTYNMGTLMASKLAAIFLRGVRGVGGVVYEEKGRDIYDLLWYMGKKIVPDFDYIIAKGIDVKDPRALFNKLTLQMNKVSDENLKNDLSPLFINQNFIINWLKNWRESYLRLLEEYKIYTIS
;
A
#
# COMPACT_ATOMS: atom_id res chain seq x y z
N GLU A 1 16.79 -3.44 15.92
CA GLU A 1 18.27 -3.45 15.88
C GLU A 1 18.81 -4.65 15.09
N GLN A 2 18.37 -5.88 15.35
CA GLN A 2 18.89 -7.07 14.66
C GLN A 2 18.71 -6.98 13.14
N LEU A 3 17.51 -6.65 12.65
CA LEU A 3 17.27 -6.48 11.21
C LEU A 3 18.19 -5.43 10.56
N LYS A 4 18.50 -4.34 11.28
CA LYS A 4 19.46 -3.35 10.78
C LYS A 4 20.82 -3.98 10.54
N LYS A 5 21.34 -4.72 11.51
CA LYS A 5 22.64 -5.42 11.41
C LYS A 5 22.65 -6.47 10.30
N ASP A 6 21.55 -7.21 10.14
CA ASP A 6 21.43 -8.23 9.10
C ASP A 6 21.47 -7.60 7.71
N VAL A 7 20.78 -6.45 7.51
CA VAL A 7 20.82 -5.70 6.26
C VAL A 7 22.20 -5.09 6.01
N GLU A 8 22.82 -4.48 7.02
CA GLU A 8 24.19 -3.94 6.90
C GLU A 8 25.18 -5.03 6.50
N ASN A 9 25.16 -6.16 7.20
CA ASN A 9 26.02 -7.31 6.90
C ASN A 9 25.79 -7.86 5.49
N TYR A 10 24.55 -7.93 5.05
CA TYR A 10 24.23 -8.37 3.68
C TYR A 10 24.87 -7.47 2.63
N PHE A 11 24.75 -6.16 2.77
CA PHE A 11 25.30 -5.21 1.79
C PHE A 11 26.83 -5.17 1.83
N VAL A 12 27.42 -5.23 3.01
CA VAL A 12 28.90 -5.30 3.17
C VAL A 12 29.44 -6.59 2.53
N ASN A 13 28.85 -7.73 2.84
CA ASN A 13 29.39 -9.02 2.40
C ASN A 13 29.10 -9.32 0.91
N THR A 14 27.98 -8.80 0.38
CA THR A 14 27.57 -9.12 -0.99
C THR A 14 28.08 -8.09 -2.00
N TYR A 15 28.14 -6.82 -1.60
CA TYR A 15 28.46 -5.70 -2.49
C TYR A 15 29.65 -4.86 -2.03
N ALA A 16 30.36 -5.29 -0.98
CA ALA A 16 31.43 -4.53 -0.36
C ALA A 16 31.03 -3.07 -0.02
N ALA A 17 29.75 -2.87 0.33
CA ALA A 17 29.20 -1.56 0.62
C ALA A 17 29.85 -0.98 1.89
N ASP A 18 30.30 0.25 1.80
CA ASP A 18 30.81 1.02 2.94
C ASP A 18 29.77 2.03 3.45
N ASN A 19 30.15 2.81 4.46
CA ASN A 19 29.28 3.82 5.04
C ASN A 19 29.05 5.01 4.09
N ASP A 20 29.92 5.22 3.12
CA ASP A 20 29.76 6.28 2.12
C ASP A 20 28.70 5.89 1.08
N PHE A 21 28.57 4.59 0.79
CA PHE A 21 27.55 4.08 -0.12
C PHE A 21 26.20 3.87 0.56
N LEU A 22 26.16 3.24 1.76
CA LEU A 22 24.92 2.88 2.44
C LEU A 22 24.88 3.36 3.89
N THR A 23 23.87 4.15 4.21
CA THR A 23 23.53 4.48 5.59
C THR A 23 22.17 3.95 5.97
N ILE A 24 22.05 3.24 7.11
CA ILE A 24 20.78 2.69 7.59
C ILE A 24 20.39 3.38 8.90
N LYS A 25 19.19 3.98 8.92
CA LYS A 25 18.59 4.59 10.10
C LYS A 25 17.34 3.87 10.55
N ILE A 26 17.19 3.66 11.86
CA ILE A 26 15.92 3.19 12.43
C ILE A 26 14.94 4.35 12.50
N THR A 27 13.74 4.14 12.00
CA THR A 27 12.67 5.15 11.99
C THR A 27 11.55 4.75 12.96
N THR A 28 11.20 5.67 13.88
CA THR A 28 10.05 5.53 14.82
C THR A 28 9.93 4.17 15.53
N GLY A 29 11.05 3.46 15.72
CA GLY A 29 11.10 2.15 16.37
C GLY A 29 10.51 0.97 15.58
N ARG A 30 9.99 1.21 14.37
CA ARG A 30 9.24 0.20 13.58
C ARG A 30 9.69 0.08 12.13
N GLY A 31 10.76 0.70 11.73
CA GLY A 31 11.19 0.67 10.35
C GLY A 31 12.65 0.99 10.17
N LEU A 32 13.13 0.74 8.96
CA LEU A 32 14.44 1.13 8.51
C LEU A 32 14.32 2.11 7.35
N LEU A 33 15.18 3.11 7.35
CA LEU A 33 15.41 3.97 6.20
C LEU A 33 16.83 3.70 5.68
N LEU A 34 16.90 3.06 4.52
CA LEU A 34 18.13 2.84 3.78
C LEU A 34 18.37 4.05 2.88
N LYS A 35 19.56 4.62 2.96
CA LYS A 35 19.99 5.74 2.12
C LYS A 35 21.18 5.29 1.32
N PHE A 36 20.99 5.16 0.02
CA PHE A 36 22.04 4.81 -0.94
C PHE A 36 22.58 6.07 -1.58
N ASN A 37 23.87 6.31 -1.44
CA ASN A 37 24.56 7.37 -2.16
C ASN A 37 24.90 6.88 -3.56
N VAL A 38 24.14 7.33 -4.54
CA VAL A 38 24.21 6.80 -5.92
C VAL A 38 24.79 7.79 -6.93
N GLY A 39 25.20 8.97 -6.44
CA GLY A 39 25.73 10.03 -7.28
C GLY A 39 24.67 10.81 -8.08
N ASN A 40 25.09 11.81 -8.81
CA ASN A 40 24.20 12.72 -9.52
C ASN A 40 23.43 12.05 -10.65
N GLU A 41 24.05 11.15 -11.39
CA GLU A 41 23.43 10.51 -12.56
C GLU A 41 22.21 9.66 -12.19
N LEU A 42 22.33 8.84 -11.15
CA LEU A 42 21.26 7.95 -10.70
C LEU A 42 20.24 8.63 -9.77
N SER A 43 20.61 9.74 -9.14
CA SER A 43 19.71 10.53 -8.30
C SER A 43 18.87 11.55 -9.07
N LEU A 44 18.93 11.55 -10.41
CA LEU A 44 18.24 12.49 -11.29
C LEU A 44 18.48 13.96 -10.90
N ASN A 45 19.71 14.28 -10.54
CA ASN A 45 20.13 15.60 -10.05
C ASN A 45 19.41 16.04 -8.76
N HIS A 46 18.93 15.11 -7.95
CA HIS A 46 18.37 15.45 -6.65
C HIS A 46 19.48 15.97 -5.71
N PRO A 47 19.26 17.07 -4.96
CA PRO A 47 20.30 17.71 -4.16
C PRO A 47 21.00 16.79 -3.14
N SER A 48 20.34 15.72 -2.69
CA SER A 48 20.93 14.78 -1.74
C SER A 48 21.82 13.71 -2.38
N ASN A 49 21.77 13.55 -3.71
CA ASN A 49 22.44 12.45 -4.44
C ASN A 49 22.15 11.04 -3.87
N GLN A 50 20.99 10.88 -3.21
CA GLN A 50 20.65 9.66 -2.49
C GLN A 50 19.32 9.10 -2.97
N VAL A 51 19.27 7.77 -3.07
CA VAL A 51 18.03 7.01 -3.18
C VAL A 51 17.63 6.51 -1.79
N HIS A 52 16.40 6.78 -1.40
CA HIS A 52 15.86 6.39 -0.11
C HIS A 52 14.92 5.21 -0.26
N VAL A 53 15.21 4.12 0.45
CA VAL A 53 14.32 2.95 0.55
C VAL A 53 13.84 2.83 1.98
N LYS A 54 12.52 2.94 2.18
CA LYS A 54 11.90 2.80 3.49
C LYS A 54 11.31 1.42 3.66
N ILE A 55 11.69 0.74 4.74
CA ILE A 55 11.13 -0.54 5.16
C ILE A 55 10.30 -0.29 6.41
N ASP A 56 8.99 -0.46 6.32
CA ASP A 56 8.08 -0.36 7.45
C ASP A 56 7.72 -1.77 7.95
N LEU A 57 7.96 -2.03 9.24
CA LEU A 57 7.65 -3.31 9.87
C LEU A 57 6.24 -3.27 10.46
N ASN A 58 5.45 -4.29 10.15
CA ASN A 58 4.13 -4.50 10.73
C ASN A 58 4.16 -5.77 11.59
N TYR A 59 3.90 -5.62 12.88
CA TYR A 59 3.86 -6.75 13.82
C TYR A 59 2.50 -7.46 13.86
N PHE A 60 1.49 -6.91 13.19
CA PHE A 60 0.19 -7.54 13.14
C PHE A 60 0.21 -8.70 12.15
N VAL A 61 -0.03 -9.89 12.66
CA VAL A 61 -0.28 -11.09 11.88
C VAL A 61 -1.72 -11.52 12.18
N ALA A 62 -2.58 -11.54 11.17
CA ALA A 62 -3.96 -11.99 11.36
C ALA A 62 -4.00 -13.49 11.59
N PRO A 63 -4.89 -13.98 12.47
CA PRO A 63 -5.19 -15.40 12.58
C PRO A 63 -5.60 -15.96 11.22
N LYS A 64 -5.16 -17.17 10.91
CA LYS A 64 -5.50 -17.87 9.65
C LYS A 64 -5.08 -17.12 8.36
N THR A 65 -4.13 -16.19 8.45
CA THR A 65 -3.66 -15.46 7.26
C THR A 65 -3.12 -16.43 6.22
N VAL A 66 -3.63 -16.33 5.01
CA VAL A 66 -3.15 -17.12 3.88
C VAL A 66 -1.99 -16.42 3.21
N THR A 67 -0.83 -17.08 3.23
CA THR A 67 0.36 -16.62 2.51
C THR A 67 0.61 -17.48 1.28
N GLU A 68 1.26 -16.90 0.29
CA GLU A 68 1.68 -17.57 -0.92
C GLU A 68 3.13 -17.25 -1.26
N ARG A 69 3.78 -18.15 -1.97
CA ARG A 69 5.11 -17.92 -2.52
C ARG A 69 4.97 -17.35 -3.92
N ARG A 70 5.55 -16.16 -4.14
CA ARG A 70 5.56 -15.52 -5.47
C ARG A 70 6.98 -15.41 -6.01
N PRO A 71 7.25 -15.93 -7.21
CA PRO A 71 8.49 -15.65 -7.89
C PRO A 71 8.49 -14.19 -8.34
N ILE A 72 9.61 -13.53 -8.12
CA ILE A 72 9.91 -12.21 -8.66
C ILE A 72 11.12 -12.39 -9.57
N ASN A 73 10.92 -12.10 -10.84
CA ASN A 73 11.97 -12.12 -11.85
C ASN A 73 12.12 -10.69 -12.37
N HIS A 74 13.29 -10.14 -12.19
CA HIS A 74 13.63 -8.83 -12.73
C HIS A 74 15.08 -8.85 -13.19
N ASP A 75 15.28 -8.70 -14.49
CA ASP A 75 16.60 -8.76 -15.14
C ASP A 75 17.43 -9.99 -14.71
N GLN A 76 18.49 -9.74 -13.96
CA GLN A 76 19.41 -10.79 -13.47
C GLN A 76 18.98 -11.40 -12.13
N PHE A 77 17.91 -10.88 -11.51
CA PHE A 77 17.46 -11.33 -10.22
C PHE A 77 16.23 -12.22 -10.35
N SER A 78 16.32 -13.41 -9.77
CA SER A 78 15.18 -14.31 -9.59
C SER A 78 15.13 -14.72 -8.11
N LEU A 79 14.03 -14.39 -7.46
CA LEU A 79 13.83 -14.74 -6.05
C LEU A 79 12.37 -15.10 -5.79
N VAL A 80 12.14 -15.85 -4.71
CA VAL A 80 10.81 -16.19 -4.27
C VAL A 80 10.55 -15.49 -2.95
N ILE A 81 9.51 -14.65 -2.94
CA ILE A 81 9.05 -14.00 -1.70
C ILE A 81 7.87 -14.75 -1.11
N LEU A 82 7.80 -14.78 0.23
CA LEU A 82 6.60 -15.13 0.95
C LEU A 82 5.77 -13.86 1.15
N THR A 83 4.56 -13.84 0.62
CA THR A 83 3.66 -12.68 0.70
C THR A 83 2.26 -13.12 1.09
N TYR A 84 1.43 -12.18 1.51
CA TYR A 84 0.01 -12.42 1.65
C TYR A 84 -0.61 -12.70 0.28
N ASN A 85 -1.63 -13.55 0.24
CA ASN A 85 -2.43 -13.72 -0.96
C ASN A 85 -3.23 -12.46 -1.28
N MET A 86 -3.83 -12.41 -2.48
CA MET A 86 -4.56 -11.22 -2.95
C MET A 86 -5.77 -10.88 -2.06
N GLY A 87 -6.45 -11.88 -1.50
CA GLY A 87 -7.58 -11.66 -0.60
C GLY A 87 -7.16 -10.95 0.70
N THR A 88 -6.07 -11.40 1.31
CA THR A 88 -5.50 -10.76 2.51
C THR A 88 -4.95 -9.37 2.21
N LEU A 89 -4.31 -9.17 1.05
CA LEU A 89 -3.86 -7.84 0.61
C LEU A 89 -5.03 -6.87 0.43
N MET A 90 -6.12 -7.30 -0.21
CA MET A 90 -7.35 -6.49 -0.33
C MET A 90 -7.94 -6.19 1.05
N ALA A 91 -8.03 -7.18 1.93
CA ALA A 91 -8.53 -6.99 3.30
C ALA A 91 -7.69 -5.98 4.08
N SER A 92 -6.37 -5.98 3.89
CA SER A 92 -5.48 -4.99 4.51
C SER A 92 -5.74 -3.55 4.02
N LYS A 93 -6.11 -3.38 2.75
CA LYS A 93 -6.52 -2.08 2.19
C LYS A 93 -7.87 -1.63 2.74
N LEU A 94 -8.84 -2.53 2.83
CA LEU A 94 -10.12 -2.26 3.48
C LEU A 94 -9.91 -1.84 4.94
N ALA A 95 -9.08 -2.57 5.68
CA ALA A 95 -8.74 -2.21 7.05
C ALA A 95 -8.08 -0.81 7.14
N ALA A 96 -7.21 -0.46 6.21
CA ALA A 96 -6.63 0.87 6.16
C ALA A 96 -7.67 1.97 5.91
N ILE A 97 -8.67 1.72 5.06
CA ILE A 97 -9.77 2.67 4.79
C ILE A 97 -10.64 2.87 6.04
N PHE A 98 -10.96 1.79 6.78
CA PHE A 98 -11.84 1.89 7.94
C PHE A 98 -11.15 2.40 9.21
N LEU A 99 -9.87 2.09 9.39
CA LEU A 99 -9.17 2.30 10.66
C LEU A 99 -8.17 3.46 10.62
N ARG A 100 -8.01 4.10 9.47
CA ARG A 100 -7.11 5.25 9.37
C ARG A 100 -7.69 6.41 10.16
N GLY A 101 -6.89 6.92 11.07
CA GLY A 101 -7.23 8.15 11.79
C GLY A 101 -7.13 9.39 10.92
N VAL A 102 -7.69 10.45 11.44
CA VAL A 102 -7.67 11.79 10.85
C VAL A 102 -6.24 12.24 10.56
N ARG A 103 -5.99 12.75 9.38
CA ARG A 103 -4.72 13.30 8.95
C ARG A 103 -4.92 14.62 8.19
N GLY A 104 -3.89 15.41 8.08
CA GLY A 104 -3.88 16.70 7.42
C GLY A 104 -2.99 17.71 8.13
N VAL A 105 -2.70 18.81 7.47
CA VAL A 105 -1.88 19.92 7.98
C VAL A 105 -2.56 21.23 7.60
N GLY A 106 -2.51 22.23 8.47
CA GLY A 106 -2.97 23.58 8.13
C GLY A 106 -4.50 23.75 8.04
N GLY A 107 -5.28 23.00 8.82
CA GLY A 107 -6.75 23.11 8.86
C GLY A 107 -7.48 22.24 7.83
N VAL A 108 -6.77 21.62 6.91
CA VAL A 108 -7.35 20.59 6.01
C VAL A 108 -7.20 19.24 6.67
N VAL A 109 -8.32 18.65 7.04
CA VAL A 109 -8.37 17.37 7.77
C VAL A 109 -9.14 16.35 6.95
N TYR A 110 -8.55 15.18 6.69
CA TYR A 110 -9.17 14.09 5.96
C TYR A 110 -8.74 12.73 6.49
N GLU A 111 -9.59 11.74 6.33
CA GLU A 111 -9.39 10.39 6.86
C GLU A 111 -8.88 9.40 5.80
N GLU A 112 -9.16 9.68 4.53
CA GLU A 112 -8.79 8.80 3.42
C GLU A 112 -7.35 9.01 2.94
N LYS A 113 -6.85 8.01 2.21
CA LYS A 113 -5.62 8.08 1.43
C LYS A 113 -5.91 7.61 0.01
N GLY A 114 -5.69 8.49 -0.95
CA GLY A 114 -6.10 8.28 -2.34
C GLY A 114 -5.63 6.97 -2.94
N ARG A 115 -4.39 6.56 -2.65
CA ARG A 115 -3.86 5.28 -3.15
C ARG A 115 -4.58 4.05 -2.58
N ASP A 116 -5.11 4.10 -1.35
CA ASP A 116 -5.86 2.96 -0.80
C ASP A 116 -7.20 2.81 -1.54
N ILE A 117 -7.81 3.93 -1.97
CA ILE A 117 -9.02 3.92 -2.80
C ILE A 117 -8.71 3.41 -4.22
N TYR A 118 -7.60 3.88 -4.82
CA TYR A 118 -7.17 3.41 -6.13
C TYR A 118 -6.91 1.90 -6.14
N ASP A 119 -6.16 1.41 -5.16
CA ASP A 119 -5.85 -0.01 -4.99
C ASP A 119 -7.14 -0.83 -4.77
N LEU A 120 -8.09 -0.33 -3.97
CA LEU A 120 -9.36 -1.00 -3.74
C LEU A 120 -10.13 -1.23 -5.04
N LEU A 121 -10.30 -0.19 -5.87
CA LEU A 121 -10.98 -0.31 -7.15
C LEU A 121 -10.27 -1.31 -8.08
N TRP A 122 -8.94 -1.34 -8.03
CA TRP A 122 -8.16 -2.31 -8.78
C TRP A 122 -8.45 -3.76 -8.31
N TYR A 123 -8.48 -4.02 -6.99
CA TYR A 123 -8.83 -5.33 -6.44
C TYR A 123 -10.26 -5.74 -6.84
N MET A 124 -11.21 -4.82 -6.74
CA MET A 124 -12.60 -5.06 -7.15
C MET A 124 -12.69 -5.39 -8.64
N GLY A 125 -11.99 -4.67 -9.50
CA GLY A 125 -11.92 -4.95 -10.94
C GLY A 125 -11.29 -6.32 -11.27
N LYS A 126 -10.45 -6.84 -10.38
CA LYS A 126 -9.91 -8.21 -10.46
C LYS A 126 -10.81 -9.27 -9.83
N LYS A 127 -11.95 -8.87 -9.27
CA LYS A 127 -12.91 -9.74 -8.58
C LYS A 127 -12.29 -10.53 -7.42
N ILE A 128 -11.34 -9.90 -6.72
CA ILE A 128 -10.67 -10.49 -5.57
C ILE A 128 -11.64 -10.48 -4.39
N VAL A 129 -11.81 -11.62 -3.73
CA VAL A 129 -12.60 -11.74 -2.49
C VAL A 129 -11.70 -11.39 -1.30
N PRO A 130 -12.04 -10.37 -0.48
CA PRO A 130 -11.24 -10.03 0.68
C PRO A 130 -11.29 -11.13 1.74
N ASP A 131 -10.16 -11.31 2.43
CA ASP A 131 -10.06 -12.19 3.60
C ASP A 131 -10.88 -11.62 4.76
N PHE A 132 -12.02 -12.22 5.03
CA PHE A 132 -12.96 -11.73 6.03
C PHE A 132 -12.45 -11.95 7.45
N ASP A 133 -11.75 -13.06 7.71
CA ASP A 133 -11.11 -13.34 9.00
C ASP A 133 -10.09 -12.25 9.36
N TYR A 134 -9.33 -11.78 8.35
CA TYR A 134 -8.42 -10.65 8.53
C TYR A 134 -9.15 -9.37 8.96
N ILE A 135 -10.27 -9.05 8.32
CA ILE A 135 -11.06 -7.84 8.60
C ILE A 135 -11.58 -7.86 10.04
N ILE A 136 -12.15 -8.99 10.45
CA ILE A 136 -12.64 -9.18 11.83
C ILE A 136 -11.49 -9.08 12.84
N ALA A 137 -10.36 -9.74 12.57
CA ALA A 137 -9.19 -9.70 13.44
C ALA A 137 -8.59 -8.29 13.60
N LYS A 138 -8.82 -7.40 12.62
CA LYS A 138 -8.49 -5.96 12.72
C LYS A 138 -9.47 -5.16 13.59
N GLY A 139 -10.51 -5.78 14.12
CA GLY A 139 -11.51 -5.12 14.94
C GLY A 139 -12.57 -4.34 14.14
N ILE A 140 -12.72 -4.63 12.87
CA ILE A 140 -13.80 -4.05 12.07
C ILE A 140 -15.05 -4.88 12.31
N ASP A 141 -16.00 -4.28 13.05
CA ASP A 141 -17.26 -4.94 13.38
C ASP A 141 -18.19 -4.97 12.17
N VAL A 142 -18.21 -6.13 11.51
CA VAL A 142 -19.07 -6.44 10.37
C VAL A 142 -19.52 -7.90 10.45
N LYS A 143 -20.80 -8.15 10.23
CA LYS A 143 -21.41 -9.48 10.38
C LYS A 143 -21.17 -10.38 9.16
N ASP A 144 -21.12 -9.77 7.99
CA ASP A 144 -21.08 -10.48 6.71
C ASP A 144 -20.48 -9.57 5.60
N PRO A 145 -20.16 -10.10 4.44
CA PRO A 145 -19.64 -9.32 3.32
C PRO A 145 -20.58 -8.20 2.87
N ARG A 146 -21.89 -8.39 2.93
CA ARG A 146 -22.86 -7.35 2.55
C ARG A 146 -22.78 -6.16 3.50
N ALA A 147 -22.70 -6.39 4.81
CA ALA A 147 -22.55 -5.36 5.82
C ALA A 147 -21.22 -4.59 5.62
N LEU A 148 -20.13 -5.31 5.27
CA LEU A 148 -18.84 -4.72 4.95
C LEU A 148 -18.95 -3.72 3.79
N PHE A 149 -19.53 -4.14 2.66
CA PHE A 149 -19.63 -3.28 1.47
C PHE A 149 -20.64 -2.14 1.63
N ASN A 150 -21.70 -2.33 2.41
CA ASN A 150 -22.60 -1.22 2.77
C ASN A 150 -21.86 -0.17 3.61
N LYS A 151 -21.09 -0.60 4.60
CA LYS A 151 -20.25 0.29 5.44
C LYS A 151 -19.18 0.98 4.61
N LEU A 152 -18.56 0.26 3.66
CA LEU A 152 -17.57 0.79 2.72
C LEU A 152 -18.19 1.89 1.85
N THR A 153 -19.39 1.69 1.31
CA THR A 153 -20.09 2.69 0.49
C THR A 153 -20.32 4.00 1.26
N LEU A 154 -20.64 3.91 2.55
CA LEU A 154 -20.76 5.11 3.40
C LEU A 154 -19.43 5.84 3.55
N GLN A 155 -18.30 5.12 3.59
CA GLN A 155 -16.97 5.76 3.60
C GLN A 155 -16.63 6.37 2.24
N MET A 156 -16.92 5.66 1.14
CA MET A 156 -16.67 6.19 -0.22
C MET A 156 -17.42 7.49 -0.50
N ASN A 157 -18.61 7.66 0.07
CA ASN A 157 -19.39 8.90 -0.08
C ASN A 157 -18.74 10.12 0.60
N LYS A 158 -17.86 9.90 1.58
CA LYS A 158 -17.16 10.97 2.30
C LYS A 158 -15.83 11.37 1.66
N VAL A 159 -15.34 10.57 0.72
CA VAL A 159 -14.02 10.77 0.11
C VAL A 159 -13.97 12.07 -0.67
N SER A 160 -12.95 12.89 -0.42
CA SER A 160 -12.72 14.15 -1.10
C SER A 160 -11.98 13.94 -2.43
N ASP A 161 -12.55 14.44 -3.52
CA ASP A 161 -11.92 14.36 -4.85
C ASP A 161 -10.62 15.18 -4.91
N GLU A 162 -10.56 16.28 -4.17
CA GLU A 162 -9.34 17.08 -4.05
C GLU A 162 -8.22 16.32 -3.35
N ASN A 163 -8.51 15.62 -2.25
CA ASN A 163 -7.53 14.81 -1.55
C ASN A 163 -7.06 13.63 -2.42
N LEU A 164 -7.98 12.98 -3.15
CA LEU A 164 -7.60 11.96 -4.12
C LEU A 164 -6.64 12.51 -5.18
N LYS A 165 -6.93 13.68 -5.71
CA LYS A 165 -6.07 14.35 -6.71
C LYS A 165 -4.68 14.62 -6.13
N ASN A 166 -4.61 15.20 -4.94
CA ASN A 166 -3.35 15.55 -4.28
C ASN A 166 -2.51 14.30 -3.94
N ASP A 167 -3.16 13.22 -3.52
CA ASP A 167 -2.48 11.96 -3.18
C ASP A 167 -2.04 11.16 -4.43
N LEU A 168 -2.80 11.18 -5.51
CA LEU A 168 -2.58 10.31 -6.66
C LEU A 168 -1.79 10.95 -7.79
N SER A 169 -2.00 12.24 -8.07
CA SER A 169 -1.33 12.89 -9.21
C SER A 169 0.20 12.74 -9.19
N PRO A 170 0.88 12.84 -8.04
CA PRO A 170 2.34 12.67 -7.99
C PRO A 170 2.82 11.25 -8.28
N LEU A 171 1.92 10.25 -8.23
CA LEU A 171 2.27 8.83 -8.40
C LEU A 171 2.23 8.35 -9.86
N PHE A 172 1.70 9.18 -10.76
CA PHE A 172 1.48 8.78 -12.15
C PHE A 172 2.23 9.68 -13.11
N ILE A 173 3.02 9.07 -13.98
CA ILE A 173 3.69 9.78 -15.08
C ILE A 173 2.66 10.26 -16.09
N ASN A 174 1.68 9.41 -16.43
CA ASN A 174 0.60 9.78 -17.37
C ASN A 174 -0.49 10.56 -16.63
N GLN A 175 -0.38 11.88 -16.67
CA GLN A 175 -1.32 12.79 -16.02
C GLN A 175 -2.73 12.71 -16.63
N ASN A 176 -2.86 12.47 -17.93
CA ASN A 176 -4.17 12.33 -18.57
C ASN A 176 -4.93 11.10 -18.06
N PHE A 177 -4.21 10.00 -17.84
CA PHE A 177 -4.79 8.80 -17.25
C PHE A 177 -5.40 9.09 -15.87
N ILE A 178 -4.60 9.69 -14.97
CA ILE A 178 -5.08 9.92 -13.60
C ILE A 178 -6.18 10.97 -13.53
N ILE A 179 -6.15 12.02 -14.38
CA ILE A 179 -7.22 13.01 -14.47
C ILE A 179 -8.55 12.35 -14.90
N ASN A 180 -8.50 11.46 -15.90
CA ASN A 180 -9.69 10.73 -16.34
C ASN A 180 -10.19 9.75 -15.27
N TRP A 181 -9.29 9.08 -14.57
CA TRP A 181 -9.64 8.21 -13.45
C TRP A 181 -10.35 9.00 -12.34
N LEU A 182 -9.81 10.15 -11.94
CA LEU A 182 -10.39 11.03 -10.92
C LEU A 182 -11.78 11.55 -11.27
N LYS A 183 -12.09 11.75 -12.55
CA LYS A 183 -13.43 12.15 -12.99
C LYS A 183 -14.46 11.04 -12.86
N ASN A 184 -14.04 9.78 -12.98
CA ASN A 184 -14.95 8.64 -13.15
C ASN A 184 -14.87 7.61 -12.01
N TRP A 185 -14.06 7.83 -10.97
CA TRP A 185 -13.80 6.82 -9.96
C TRP A 185 -15.05 6.41 -9.16
N ARG A 186 -15.95 7.36 -8.85
CA ARG A 186 -17.19 7.06 -8.10
C ARG A 186 -18.13 6.19 -8.91
N GLU A 187 -18.33 6.53 -10.18
CA GLU A 187 -19.14 5.73 -11.09
C GLU A 187 -18.52 4.34 -11.29
N SER A 188 -17.20 4.29 -11.45
CA SER A 188 -16.46 3.03 -11.53
C SER A 188 -16.62 2.19 -10.25
N TYR A 189 -16.56 2.83 -9.07
CA TYR A 189 -16.81 2.14 -7.80
C TYR A 189 -18.21 1.55 -7.75
N LEU A 190 -19.25 2.31 -8.08
CA LEU A 190 -20.64 1.83 -8.05
C LEU A 190 -20.86 0.68 -9.02
N ARG A 191 -20.35 0.78 -10.24
CA ARG A 191 -20.42 -0.30 -11.23
C ARG A 191 -19.70 -1.55 -10.73
N LEU A 192 -18.47 -1.41 -10.23
CA LEU A 192 -17.71 -2.53 -9.68
C LEU A 192 -18.40 -3.14 -8.46
N LEU A 193 -19.06 -2.35 -7.63
CA LEU A 193 -19.82 -2.81 -6.49
C LEU A 193 -21.01 -3.70 -6.91
N GLU A 194 -21.76 -3.32 -7.95
CA GLU A 194 -22.85 -4.14 -8.48
C GLU A 194 -22.33 -5.46 -9.06
N GLU A 195 -21.30 -5.41 -9.87
CA GLU A 195 -20.65 -6.63 -10.39
C GLU A 195 -20.14 -7.51 -9.25
N TYR A 196 -19.57 -6.92 -8.21
CA TYR A 196 -19.01 -7.63 -7.07
C TYR A 196 -20.11 -8.32 -6.23
N LYS A 197 -21.24 -7.67 -6.00
CA LYS A 197 -22.41 -8.24 -5.30
C LYS A 197 -22.91 -9.51 -5.99
N ILE A 198 -22.97 -9.52 -7.32
CA ILE A 198 -23.43 -10.67 -8.09
C ILE A 198 -22.53 -11.89 -7.88
N TYR A 199 -21.20 -11.68 -7.76
CA TYR A 199 -20.24 -12.78 -7.74
C TYR A 199 -19.79 -13.22 -6.33
N THR A 200 -19.95 -12.38 -5.32
CA THR A 200 -19.32 -12.60 -4.01
C THR A 200 -20.26 -12.50 -2.81
N ILE A 201 -21.46 -11.95 -2.99
CA ILE A 201 -22.41 -11.70 -1.90
C ILE A 201 -23.73 -12.47 -2.11
N SER A 202 -23.94 -13.04 -3.29
CA SER A 202 -25.14 -13.84 -3.64
C SER A 202 -25.10 -15.23 -3.03
#